data_35c7e10d52cef534b18846673c0f0365
#
_entry.id   35c7e10d52cef534b18846673c0f0365
#
_cell.length_a   1.000
_cell.length_b   1.000
_cell.length_c   1.000
_cell.angle_alpha   90.00
_cell.angle_beta   90.00
_cell.angle_gamma   90.00
#
_symmetry.space_group_name_H-M   'P 1'
#
loop_
_entity.id
_entity.type
_entity.pdbx_description
1 polymer ?
#
loop_
_entity_poly.entity_id
_entity_poly.type
_entity_poly.pdbx_seq_one_letter_code
_entity_poly.pdbx_strand_id
1 'polypeptide(L)'
;MNILVISPHPDDEVLGMGGTIKKLSKKNRIILCVVSEGATAQYTDKKMIQVRRNACKKCSKILGISKTIFLDFPDMRLNLSHLDINKKLEEIIKEFKPEVVYTAPRNDLNLDHQSVFDSTLVACRPKSGVKEILCYELQGRTKTPFRPNIFENIENEFNFKIKGFKMYKSEIEEFPNARSIIAIENLAVLRGIEVGLKKAEGFELIQKINK
;
A
#
# COMPACT_ATOMS: atom_id res chain seq x y z
N MET A 1 13.38 -5.02 12.42
CA MET A 1 12.20 -4.31 12.95
C MET A 1 10.92 -4.84 12.33
N ASN A 2 9.76 -4.52 12.91
CA ASN A 2 8.46 -4.78 12.30
C ASN A 2 7.99 -3.56 11.51
N ILE A 3 7.53 -3.79 10.29
CA ILE A 3 6.96 -2.77 9.40
C ILE A 3 5.55 -3.18 9.05
N LEU A 4 4.59 -2.28 9.21
CA LEU A 4 3.20 -2.49 8.83
C LEU A 4 2.89 -1.72 7.55
N VAL A 5 2.37 -2.42 6.56
CA VAL A 5 1.83 -1.82 5.34
C VAL A 5 0.31 -1.94 5.40
N ILE A 6 -0.40 -0.83 5.34
CA ILE A 6 -1.86 -0.77 5.35
C ILE A 6 -2.32 -0.43 3.94
N SER A 7 -3.05 -1.36 3.32
CA SER A 7 -3.52 -1.28 1.94
C SER A 7 -5.05 -1.17 1.95
N PRO A 8 -5.66 -0.13 1.37
CA PRO A 8 -7.11 -0.05 1.23
C PRO A 8 -7.69 -1.26 0.50
N HIS A 9 -7.11 -1.61 -0.66
CA HIS A 9 -7.55 -2.72 -1.50
C HIS A 9 -6.39 -3.69 -1.78
N PRO A 10 -6.69 -4.96 -2.16
CA PRO A 10 -5.68 -5.89 -2.66
C PRO A 10 -5.12 -5.37 -3.99
N ASP A 11 -3.88 -4.95 -4.05
CA ASP A 11 -3.05 -4.43 -5.13
C ASP A 11 -2.38 -3.08 -4.82
N ASP A 12 -2.96 -2.23 -3.95
CA ASP A 12 -2.39 -0.92 -3.62
C ASP A 12 -0.97 -1.03 -3.04
N GLU A 13 -0.69 -2.09 -2.25
CA GLU A 13 0.64 -2.33 -1.68
C GLU A 13 1.72 -2.54 -2.74
N VAL A 14 1.40 -3.27 -3.79
CA VAL A 14 2.36 -3.53 -4.86
C VAL A 14 2.46 -2.36 -5.83
N LEU A 15 1.35 -1.70 -6.12
CA LEU A 15 1.31 -0.50 -6.96
C LEU A 15 2.10 0.64 -6.31
N GLY A 16 1.88 0.90 -5.03
CA GLY A 16 2.51 2.00 -4.32
C GLY A 16 3.97 1.72 -3.92
N MET A 17 4.27 0.52 -3.40
CA MET A 17 5.57 0.27 -2.77
C MET A 17 6.12 -1.15 -2.94
N GLY A 18 5.77 -1.85 -4.02
CA GLY A 18 6.17 -3.24 -4.24
C GLY A 18 7.69 -3.45 -4.27
N GLY A 19 8.44 -2.54 -4.88
CA GLY A 19 9.90 -2.57 -4.89
C GLY A 19 10.48 -2.37 -3.50
N THR A 20 9.98 -1.39 -2.77
CA THR A 20 10.38 -1.08 -1.39
C THR A 20 10.05 -2.23 -0.44
N ILE A 21 8.86 -2.82 -0.54
CA ILE A 21 8.51 -4.03 0.24
C ILE A 21 9.56 -5.12 0.00
N LYS A 22 9.87 -5.42 -1.27
CA LYS A 22 10.87 -6.44 -1.62
C LYS A 22 12.25 -6.15 -1.05
N LYS A 23 12.67 -4.89 -1.08
CA LYS A 23 13.95 -4.45 -0.53
C LYS A 23 13.99 -4.59 0.99
N LEU A 24 12.95 -4.08 1.66
CA LEU A 24 12.86 -4.07 3.12
C LEU A 24 12.67 -5.47 3.71
N SER A 25 11.98 -6.39 3.00
CA SER A 25 11.72 -7.76 3.45
C SER A 25 12.99 -8.59 3.66
N LYS A 26 14.12 -8.17 3.08
CA LYS A 26 15.42 -8.85 3.26
C LYS A 26 15.95 -8.75 4.71
N LYS A 27 15.58 -7.70 5.45
CA LYS A 27 16.12 -7.42 6.80
C LYS A 27 15.03 -7.12 7.84
N ASN A 28 13.77 -7.05 7.44
CA ASN A 28 12.67 -6.67 8.31
C ASN A 28 11.51 -7.66 8.18
N ARG A 29 10.69 -7.71 9.22
CA ARG A 29 9.43 -8.43 9.18
C ARG A 29 8.35 -7.50 8.63
N ILE A 30 7.80 -7.81 7.46
CA ILE A 30 6.76 -7.03 6.81
C ILE A 30 5.40 -7.67 7.10
N ILE A 31 4.48 -6.89 7.66
CA ILE A 31 3.08 -7.25 7.87
C ILE A 31 2.24 -6.41 6.89
N LEU A 32 1.41 -7.07 6.10
CA LEU A 32 0.44 -6.41 5.23
C LEU A 32 -0.95 -6.54 5.85
N CYS A 33 -1.64 -5.41 6.01
CA CYS A 33 -3.04 -5.34 6.37
C CYS A 33 -3.84 -4.81 5.17
N VAL A 34 -4.70 -5.64 4.59
CA VAL A 34 -5.63 -5.26 3.53
C VAL A 34 -6.98 -4.99 4.18
N VAL A 35 -7.51 -3.76 4.01
CA VAL A 35 -8.69 -3.29 4.76
C VAL A 35 -9.98 -3.74 4.10
N SER A 36 -10.13 -3.48 2.79
CA SER A 36 -11.32 -3.87 2.02
C SER A 36 -11.16 -5.26 1.40
N GLU A 37 -12.28 -5.94 1.15
CA GLU A 37 -12.30 -7.15 0.32
C GLU A 37 -12.04 -6.85 -1.17
N GLY A 38 -12.19 -5.57 -1.57
CA GLY A 38 -11.75 -4.98 -2.83
C GLY A 38 -12.40 -5.54 -4.10
N ALA A 39 -13.67 -5.96 -4.06
CA ALA A 39 -14.29 -6.59 -5.20
C ALA A 39 -15.76 -6.20 -5.41
N THR A 40 -16.54 -6.05 -4.34
CA THR A 40 -18.01 -5.96 -4.47
C THR A 40 -18.52 -4.67 -5.12
N ALA A 41 -17.72 -3.62 -5.20
CA ALA A 41 -18.08 -2.40 -5.94
C ALA A 41 -17.83 -2.52 -7.46
N GLN A 42 -16.91 -3.39 -7.88
CA GLN A 42 -16.50 -3.54 -9.28
C GLN A 42 -17.12 -4.78 -9.93
N TYR A 43 -17.36 -5.84 -9.15
CA TYR A 43 -17.77 -7.14 -9.66
C TYR A 43 -19.08 -7.60 -9.02
N THR A 44 -19.99 -8.08 -9.84
CA THR A 44 -21.24 -8.72 -9.38
C THR A 44 -21.01 -10.14 -8.82
N ASP A 45 -19.96 -10.83 -9.32
CA ASP A 45 -19.59 -12.17 -8.84
C ASP A 45 -18.72 -12.09 -7.58
N LYS A 46 -19.30 -12.50 -6.44
CA LYS A 46 -18.60 -12.55 -5.14
C LYS A 46 -17.38 -13.48 -5.12
N LYS A 47 -17.23 -14.39 -6.10
CA LYS A 47 -16.02 -15.20 -6.25
C LYS A 47 -14.78 -14.33 -6.47
N MET A 48 -14.96 -13.12 -7.00
CA MET A 48 -13.86 -12.18 -7.22
C MET A 48 -13.15 -11.77 -5.93
N ILE A 49 -13.83 -11.73 -4.79
CA ILE A 49 -13.19 -11.53 -3.48
C ILE A 49 -12.07 -12.57 -3.27
N GLN A 50 -12.39 -13.85 -3.49
CA GLN A 50 -11.42 -14.93 -3.31
C GLN A 50 -10.32 -14.90 -4.37
N VAL A 51 -10.64 -14.51 -5.61
CA VAL A 51 -9.67 -14.34 -6.70
C VAL A 51 -8.64 -13.28 -6.32
N ARG A 52 -9.08 -12.07 -5.91
CA ARG A 52 -8.20 -10.97 -5.51
C ARG A 52 -7.42 -11.31 -4.24
N ARG A 53 -8.03 -11.96 -3.26
CA ARG A 53 -7.34 -12.43 -2.05
C ARG A 53 -6.23 -13.43 -2.39
N ASN A 54 -6.48 -14.37 -3.30
CA ASN A 54 -5.47 -15.33 -3.75
C ASN A 54 -4.33 -14.64 -4.53
N ALA A 55 -4.65 -13.64 -5.35
CA ALA A 55 -3.67 -12.82 -6.05
C ALA A 55 -2.76 -12.10 -5.03
N CYS A 56 -3.35 -11.45 -4.01
CA CYS A 56 -2.62 -10.79 -2.93
C CYS A 56 -1.67 -11.75 -2.19
N LYS A 57 -2.14 -12.97 -1.84
CA LYS A 57 -1.28 -13.98 -1.21
C LYS A 57 -0.10 -14.41 -2.10
N LYS A 58 -0.30 -14.54 -3.41
CA LYS A 58 0.77 -14.84 -4.37
C LYS A 58 1.76 -13.68 -4.49
N CYS A 59 1.25 -12.45 -4.61
CA CYS A 59 2.04 -11.23 -4.59
C CYS A 59 2.88 -11.12 -3.32
N SER A 60 2.27 -11.33 -2.15
CA SER A 60 2.93 -11.32 -0.84
C SER A 60 4.15 -12.27 -0.78
N LYS A 61 4.02 -13.48 -1.33
CA LYS A 61 5.13 -14.45 -1.41
C LYS A 61 6.28 -13.92 -2.28
N ILE A 62 5.98 -13.31 -3.44
CA ILE A 62 6.98 -12.75 -4.35
C ILE A 62 7.74 -11.61 -3.67
N LEU A 63 7.03 -10.73 -2.97
CA LEU A 63 7.59 -9.57 -2.31
C LEU A 63 8.30 -9.89 -0.99
N GLY A 64 8.04 -11.06 -0.38
CA GLY A 64 8.63 -11.46 0.89
C GLY A 64 7.87 -10.91 2.11
N ILE A 65 6.56 -10.66 1.98
CA ILE A 65 5.68 -10.28 3.08
C ILE A 65 5.53 -11.47 4.04
N SER A 66 5.80 -11.23 5.33
CA SER A 66 5.84 -12.28 6.35
C SER A 66 4.45 -12.70 6.82
N LYS A 67 3.49 -11.76 6.85
CA LYS A 67 2.09 -12.01 7.24
C LYS A 67 1.16 -11.10 6.47
N THR A 68 0.07 -11.64 5.94
CA THR A 68 -1.01 -10.87 5.32
C THR A 68 -2.29 -11.05 6.13
N ILE A 69 -2.93 -9.95 6.51
CA ILE A 69 -4.17 -9.87 7.27
C ILE A 69 -5.22 -9.25 6.36
N PHE A 70 -6.41 -9.84 6.30
CA PHE A 70 -7.55 -9.30 5.57
C PHE A 70 -8.62 -8.92 6.58
N LEU A 71 -9.11 -7.68 6.54
CA LEU A 71 -10.16 -7.19 7.43
C LEU A 71 -11.56 -7.35 6.83
N ASP A 72 -11.63 -7.52 5.51
CA ASP A 72 -12.85 -7.82 4.76
C ASP A 72 -13.98 -6.79 4.90
N PHE A 73 -13.64 -5.53 5.10
CA PHE A 73 -14.63 -4.47 5.02
C PHE A 73 -15.17 -4.32 3.59
N PRO A 74 -16.44 -3.93 3.42
CA PRO A 74 -17.04 -3.75 2.10
C PRO A 74 -16.31 -2.71 1.26
N ASP A 75 -16.09 -3.05 -0.03
CA ASP A 75 -15.45 -2.20 -1.03
C ASP A 75 -16.25 -0.90 -1.27
N MET A 76 -15.54 0.24 -1.45
CA MET A 76 -16.09 1.58 -1.65
C MET A 76 -17.02 2.07 -0.53
N ARG A 77 -16.88 1.52 0.68
CA ARG A 77 -17.70 1.86 1.87
C ARG A 77 -16.89 1.99 3.15
N LEU A 78 -15.57 2.14 3.06
CA LEU A 78 -14.71 2.21 4.24
C LEU A 78 -15.00 3.44 5.11
N ASN A 79 -15.46 4.53 4.49
CA ASN A 79 -15.90 5.74 5.19
C ASN A 79 -17.09 5.49 6.16
N LEU A 80 -17.91 4.47 5.91
CA LEU A 80 -19.02 4.08 6.80
C LEU A 80 -18.58 3.19 7.96
N SER A 81 -17.35 2.67 7.92
CA SER A 81 -16.81 1.71 8.89
C SER A 81 -15.63 2.27 9.68
N HIS A 82 -15.44 3.59 9.69
CA HIS A 82 -14.25 4.24 10.22
C HIS A 82 -13.89 3.82 11.65
N LEU A 83 -14.88 3.76 12.58
CA LEU A 83 -14.62 3.36 13.97
C LEU A 83 -14.17 1.90 14.10
N ASP A 84 -14.73 1.00 13.30
CA ASP A 84 -14.37 -0.41 13.34
C ASP A 84 -13.00 -0.64 12.71
N ILE A 85 -12.67 0.09 11.63
CA ILE A 85 -11.33 0.08 11.03
C ILE A 85 -10.30 0.56 12.06
N ASN A 86 -10.57 1.67 12.77
CA ASN A 86 -9.67 2.18 13.81
C ASN A 86 -9.36 1.12 14.86
N LYS A 87 -10.41 0.46 15.41
CA LYS A 87 -10.23 -0.61 16.41
C LYS A 87 -9.37 -1.75 15.88
N LYS A 88 -9.64 -2.20 14.64
CA LYS A 88 -8.87 -3.29 14.03
C LYS A 88 -7.40 -2.91 13.79
N LEU A 89 -7.13 -1.71 13.35
CA LEU A 89 -5.76 -1.22 13.17
C LEU A 89 -5.04 -1.08 14.52
N GLU A 90 -5.71 -0.58 15.57
CA GLU A 90 -5.15 -0.50 16.93
C GLU A 90 -4.82 -1.90 17.48
N GLU A 91 -5.68 -2.91 17.27
CA GLU A 91 -5.42 -4.32 17.63
C GLU A 91 -4.16 -4.84 16.93
N ILE A 92 -4.03 -4.63 15.62
CA ILE A 92 -2.87 -5.03 14.81
C ILE A 92 -1.59 -4.34 15.30
N ILE A 93 -1.64 -3.02 15.53
CA ILE A 93 -0.48 -2.26 16.01
C ILE A 93 -0.05 -2.75 17.39
N LYS A 94 -1.00 -3.03 18.28
CA LYS A 94 -0.73 -3.59 19.63
C LYS A 94 -0.08 -4.98 19.56
N GLU A 95 -0.56 -5.84 18.62
CA GLU A 95 -0.04 -7.22 18.43
C GLU A 95 1.37 -7.21 17.85
N PHE A 96 1.58 -6.47 16.75
CA PHE A 96 2.83 -6.54 15.99
C PHE A 96 3.87 -5.50 16.38
N LYS A 97 3.47 -4.44 17.08
CA LYS A 97 4.34 -3.33 17.53
C LYS A 97 5.24 -2.82 16.40
N PRO A 98 4.67 -2.37 15.26
CA PRO A 98 5.47 -1.86 14.15
C PRO A 98 6.17 -0.56 14.53
N GLU A 99 7.41 -0.39 14.09
CA GLU A 99 8.14 0.87 14.24
C GLU A 99 7.82 1.84 13.10
N VAL A 100 7.55 1.31 11.91
CA VAL A 100 7.23 2.07 10.70
C VAL A 100 5.90 1.58 10.13
N VAL A 101 5.06 2.53 9.74
CA VAL A 101 3.76 2.27 9.11
C VAL A 101 3.72 2.96 7.76
N TYR A 102 3.36 2.21 6.72
CA TYR A 102 3.04 2.75 5.39
C TYR A 102 1.54 2.69 5.15
N THR A 103 0.98 3.72 4.53
CA THR A 103 -0.46 3.84 4.26
C THR A 103 -0.73 4.51 2.92
N ALA A 104 -1.98 4.48 2.47
CA ALA A 104 -2.43 5.18 1.27
C ALA A 104 -2.36 6.71 1.43
N PRO A 105 -2.27 7.48 0.33
CA PRO A 105 -2.19 8.93 0.39
C PRO A 105 -3.55 9.57 0.71
N ARG A 106 -3.52 10.67 1.49
CA ARG A 106 -4.72 11.44 1.84
C ARG A 106 -5.39 12.10 0.62
N ASN A 107 -4.58 12.50 -0.35
CA ASN A 107 -5.04 13.35 -1.45
C ASN A 107 -5.59 12.56 -2.64
N ASP A 108 -5.78 11.25 -2.50
CA ASP A 108 -6.43 10.42 -3.49
C ASP A 108 -7.91 10.82 -3.66
N LEU A 109 -8.48 10.60 -4.86
CA LEU A 109 -9.91 10.78 -5.09
C LEU A 109 -10.75 9.66 -4.48
N ASN A 110 -10.17 8.49 -4.31
CA ASN A 110 -10.84 7.34 -3.72
C ASN A 110 -11.10 7.59 -2.22
N LEU A 111 -12.37 7.55 -1.82
CA LEU A 111 -12.77 7.78 -0.42
C LEU A 111 -12.29 6.67 0.52
N ASP A 112 -12.10 5.45 0.03
CA ASP A 112 -11.56 4.36 0.82
C ASP A 112 -10.09 4.63 1.19
N HIS A 113 -9.29 5.17 0.24
CA HIS A 113 -7.90 5.56 0.51
C HIS A 113 -7.83 6.66 1.57
N GLN A 114 -8.70 7.69 1.45
CA GLN A 114 -8.78 8.76 2.44
C GLN A 114 -9.17 8.21 3.82
N SER A 115 -10.17 7.33 3.88
CA SER A 115 -10.64 6.72 5.14
C SER A 115 -9.55 5.88 5.80
N VAL A 116 -8.79 5.11 5.02
CA VAL A 116 -7.67 4.31 5.54
C VAL A 116 -6.54 5.21 6.04
N PHE A 117 -6.23 6.30 5.33
CA PHE A 117 -5.27 7.29 5.81
C PHE A 117 -5.67 7.84 7.18
N ASP A 118 -6.91 8.35 7.31
CA ASP A 118 -7.41 8.96 8.55
C ASP A 118 -7.44 7.92 9.69
N SER A 119 -7.89 6.69 9.41
CA SER A 119 -7.86 5.58 10.39
C SER A 119 -6.44 5.20 10.81
N THR A 120 -5.48 5.24 9.89
CA THR A 120 -4.07 5.00 10.20
C THR A 120 -3.54 6.03 11.20
N LEU A 121 -3.83 7.32 10.98
CA LEU A 121 -3.39 8.37 11.92
C LEU A 121 -4.00 8.19 13.31
N VAL A 122 -5.28 7.80 13.38
CA VAL A 122 -5.95 7.51 14.66
C VAL A 122 -5.27 6.34 15.37
N ALA A 123 -5.01 5.24 14.67
CA ALA A 123 -4.40 4.05 15.25
C ALA A 123 -2.92 4.26 15.64
N CYS A 124 -2.22 5.15 14.92
CA CYS A 124 -0.80 5.47 15.15
C CYS A 124 -0.57 6.65 16.10
N ARG A 125 -1.56 7.03 16.94
CA ARG A 125 -1.37 8.10 17.94
C ARG A 125 -0.12 7.86 18.81
N PRO A 126 0.46 8.89 19.47
CA PRO A 126 1.79 8.81 20.14
C PRO A 126 1.99 7.66 21.10
N LYS A 127 0.92 7.12 21.71
CA LYS A 127 0.99 5.96 22.62
C LYS A 127 1.11 4.62 21.91
N SER A 128 0.94 4.56 20.58
CA SER A 128 1.03 3.33 19.78
C SER A 128 2.43 2.72 19.75
N GLY A 129 3.48 3.54 19.94
CA GLY A 129 4.87 3.15 19.77
C GLY A 129 5.39 3.24 18.33
N VAL A 130 4.54 3.60 17.36
CA VAL A 130 4.94 3.85 15.97
C VAL A 130 5.83 5.09 15.90
N LYS A 131 6.98 4.96 15.23
CA LYS A 131 7.98 6.03 15.11
C LYS A 131 7.84 6.81 13.81
N GLU A 132 7.54 6.12 12.72
CA GLU A 132 7.44 6.71 11.39
C GLU A 132 6.13 6.33 10.70
N ILE A 133 5.49 7.31 10.06
CA ILE A 133 4.31 7.11 9.20
C ILE A 133 4.63 7.72 7.84
N LEU A 134 4.50 6.92 6.78
CA LEU A 134 4.73 7.34 5.40
C LEU A 134 3.52 6.99 4.53
N CYS A 135 3.21 7.88 3.58
CA CYS A 135 2.29 7.55 2.51
C CYS A 135 3.06 7.09 1.28
N TYR A 136 2.63 5.98 0.68
CA TYR A 136 3.13 5.57 -0.64
C TYR A 136 2.34 6.26 -1.75
N GLU A 137 2.98 6.43 -2.91
CA GLU A 137 2.33 7.03 -4.07
C GLU A 137 1.53 5.99 -4.85
N LEU A 138 0.28 6.33 -5.16
CA LEU A 138 -0.54 5.58 -6.10
C LEU A 138 -0.69 6.38 -7.40
N GLN A 139 -0.59 5.66 -8.52
CA GLN A 139 -0.80 6.26 -9.83
C GLN A 139 -2.27 6.63 -10.04
N GLY A 140 -2.49 7.76 -10.69
CA GLY A 140 -3.82 8.19 -11.06
C GLY A 140 -4.06 9.67 -10.73
N ARG A 141 -5.33 10.07 -10.85
CA ARG A 141 -5.73 11.43 -10.56
C ARG A 141 -5.93 11.62 -9.05
N THR A 142 -5.31 12.65 -8.50
CA THR A 142 -5.41 13.06 -7.10
C THR A 142 -6.04 14.44 -6.96
N LYS A 143 -6.52 14.81 -5.78
CA LYS A 143 -7.06 16.16 -5.49
C LYS A 143 -5.98 17.23 -5.61
N THR A 144 -4.79 16.89 -5.13
CA THR A 144 -3.57 17.70 -5.24
C THR A 144 -2.42 16.78 -5.64
N PRO A 145 -1.41 17.27 -6.38
CA PRO A 145 -0.26 16.45 -6.76
C PRO A 145 0.39 15.79 -5.54
N PHE A 146 0.75 14.51 -5.65
CA PHE A 146 1.56 13.84 -4.65
C PHE A 146 2.95 14.47 -4.62
N ARG A 147 3.46 14.77 -3.42
CA ARG A 147 4.74 15.47 -3.22
C ARG A 147 5.68 14.59 -2.39
N PRO A 148 6.36 13.62 -3.01
CA PRO A 148 7.29 12.77 -2.29
C PRO A 148 8.46 13.60 -1.74
N ASN A 149 8.87 13.26 -0.52
CA ASN A 149 10.05 13.82 0.15
C ASN A 149 11.01 12.74 0.64
N ILE A 150 10.64 11.47 0.47
CA ILE A 150 11.47 10.27 0.69
C ILE A 150 11.46 9.46 -0.60
N PHE A 151 12.62 8.96 -1.04
CA PHE A 151 12.76 8.18 -2.26
C PHE A 151 13.54 6.91 -1.96
N GLU A 152 12.98 5.78 -2.38
CA GLU A 152 13.63 4.46 -2.26
C GLU A 152 14.10 3.97 -3.62
N ASN A 153 15.41 3.75 -3.77
CA ASN A 153 15.96 3.10 -4.96
C ASN A 153 15.44 1.67 -5.04
N ILE A 154 14.75 1.35 -6.14
CA ILE A 154 14.17 0.03 -6.41
C ILE A 154 14.69 -0.58 -7.72
N GLU A 155 15.81 -0.10 -8.26
CA GLU A 155 16.34 -0.59 -9.54
C GLU A 155 16.46 -2.11 -9.57
N ASN A 156 16.99 -2.70 -8.50
CA ASN A 156 17.18 -4.15 -8.38
C ASN A 156 15.88 -4.91 -8.05
N GLU A 157 14.91 -4.25 -7.44
CA GLU A 157 13.64 -4.83 -6.99
C GLU A 157 12.47 -4.58 -7.94
N PHE A 158 12.64 -3.71 -8.95
CA PHE A 158 11.56 -3.33 -9.87
C PHE A 158 10.92 -4.54 -10.56
N ASN A 159 11.72 -5.50 -11.00
CA ASN A 159 11.21 -6.73 -11.62
C ASN A 159 10.33 -7.56 -10.67
N PHE A 160 10.59 -7.52 -9.36
CA PHE A 160 9.74 -8.19 -8.37
C PHE A 160 8.41 -7.44 -8.19
N LYS A 161 8.41 -6.09 -8.20
CA LYS A 161 7.18 -5.28 -8.22
C LYS A 161 6.29 -5.69 -9.40
N ILE A 162 6.83 -5.73 -10.61
CA ILE A 162 6.08 -6.12 -11.81
C ILE A 162 5.59 -7.57 -11.73
N LYS A 163 6.43 -8.51 -11.28
CA LYS A 163 6.01 -9.91 -11.08
C LYS A 163 4.89 -10.02 -10.03
N GLY A 164 4.97 -9.24 -8.96
CA GLY A 164 3.93 -9.18 -7.92
C GLY A 164 2.62 -8.66 -8.49
N PHE A 165 2.64 -7.53 -9.20
CA PHE A 165 1.45 -6.94 -9.80
C PHE A 165 0.79 -7.88 -10.84
N LYS A 166 1.58 -8.61 -11.63
CA LYS A 166 1.06 -9.61 -12.58
C LYS A 166 0.25 -10.74 -11.95
N MET A 167 0.27 -10.90 -10.62
CA MET A 167 -0.62 -11.85 -9.93
C MET A 167 -2.07 -11.37 -9.91
N TYR A 168 -2.30 -10.07 -9.96
CA TYR A 168 -3.61 -9.42 -10.00
C TYR A 168 -4.12 -9.28 -11.44
N LYS A 169 -4.34 -10.40 -12.11
CA LYS A 169 -4.69 -10.43 -13.55
C LYS A 169 -5.93 -9.61 -13.91
N SER A 170 -6.90 -9.51 -12.98
CA SER A 170 -8.13 -8.73 -13.16
C SER A 170 -7.91 -7.22 -13.09
N GLU A 171 -6.75 -6.78 -12.58
CA GLU A 171 -6.46 -5.36 -12.34
C GLU A 171 -5.47 -4.78 -13.35
N ILE A 172 -4.93 -5.62 -14.22
CA ILE A 172 -3.99 -5.19 -15.26
C ILE A 172 -4.77 -4.59 -16.42
N GLU A 173 -4.44 -3.37 -16.77
CA GLU A 173 -5.06 -2.62 -17.83
C GLU A 173 -4.05 -2.29 -18.94
N GLU A 174 -4.56 -1.88 -20.10
CA GLU A 174 -3.74 -1.39 -21.20
C GLU A 174 -3.37 0.07 -21.02
N PHE A 175 -2.20 0.45 -21.54
CA PHE A 175 -1.79 1.84 -21.58
C PHE A 175 -2.78 2.66 -22.46
N PRO A 176 -3.19 3.87 -22.04
CA PRO A 176 -2.59 4.75 -21.01
C PRO A 176 -3.17 4.62 -19.59
N ASN A 177 -3.89 3.56 -19.28
CA ASN A 177 -4.42 3.38 -17.92
C ASN A 177 -3.29 3.36 -16.87
N ALA A 178 -3.53 3.96 -15.71
CA ALA A 178 -2.59 4.00 -14.59
C ALA A 178 -2.18 2.60 -14.07
N ARG A 179 -3.03 1.59 -14.26
CA ARG A 179 -2.76 0.17 -13.92
C ARG A 179 -2.07 -0.62 -15.04
N SER A 180 -1.54 0.05 -16.05
CA SER A 180 -0.70 -0.59 -17.07
C SER A 180 0.74 -0.76 -16.58
N ILE A 181 1.41 -1.80 -17.05
CA ILE A 181 2.84 -2.02 -16.75
C ILE A 181 3.69 -0.82 -17.18
N ILE A 182 3.37 -0.22 -18.31
CA ILE A 182 4.07 0.97 -18.84
C ILE A 182 3.91 2.16 -17.87
N ALA A 183 2.70 2.41 -17.38
CA ALA A 183 2.47 3.52 -16.44
C ALA A 183 3.22 3.32 -15.13
N ILE A 184 3.24 2.09 -14.59
CA ILE A 184 4.00 1.74 -13.38
C ILE A 184 5.50 1.99 -13.59
N GLU A 185 6.04 1.61 -14.74
CA GLU A 185 7.45 1.84 -15.06
C GLU A 185 7.76 3.34 -15.22
N ASN A 186 6.90 4.06 -15.94
CA ASN A 186 7.07 5.51 -16.16
C ASN A 186 7.10 6.28 -14.82
N LEU A 187 6.23 5.92 -13.85
CA LEU A 187 6.27 6.56 -12.54
C LEU A 187 7.58 6.25 -11.81
N ALA A 188 8.03 5.00 -11.80
CA ALA A 188 9.28 4.62 -11.15
C ALA A 188 10.50 5.33 -11.77
N VAL A 189 10.51 5.51 -13.10
CA VAL A 189 11.54 6.28 -13.81
C VAL A 189 11.45 7.77 -13.46
N LEU A 190 10.25 8.36 -13.47
CA LEU A 190 10.03 9.76 -13.11
C LEU A 190 10.59 10.06 -11.70
N ARG A 191 10.20 9.24 -10.72
CA ARG A 191 10.69 9.40 -9.33
C ARG A 191 12.18 9.13 -9.20
N GLY A 192 12.73 8.27 -10.03
CA GLY A 192 14.18 8.08 -10.13
C GLY A 192 14.91 9.33 -10.63
N ILE A 193 14.43 9.91 -11.72
CA ILE A 193 15.04 11.11 -12.34
C ILE A 193 15.10 12.28 -11.34
N GLU A 194 14.06 12.49 -10.53
CA GLU A 194 14.01 13.57 -9.54
C GLU A 194 15.19 13.54 -8.54
N VAL A 195 15.77 12.37 -8.31
CA VAL A 195 16.84 12.17 -7.31
C VAL A 195 18.11 11.49 -7.88
N GLY A 196 18.25 11.45 -9.19
CA GLY A 196 19.45 10.90 -9.85
C GLY A 196 19.54 9.36 -9.80
N LEU A 197 18.43 8.65 -9.71
CA LEU A 197 18.33 7.20 -9.74
C LEU A 197 17.66 6.73 -11.03
N LYS A 198 17.88 5.48 -11.44
CA LYS A 198 17.21 4.94 -12.63
C LYS A 198 15.73 4.63 -12.37
N LYS A 199 15.41 4.10 -11.17
CA LYS A 199 14.04 3.80 -10.73
C LYS A 199 13.93 3.99 -9.23
N ALA A 200 12.89 4.73 -8.80
CA ALA A 200 12.58 4.92 -7.39
C ALA A 200 11.08 4.79 -7.12
N GLU A 201 10.73 4.51 -5.88
CA GLU A 201 9.41 4.71 -5.32
C GLU A 201 9.44 5.95 -4.41
N GLY A 202 8.42 6.81 -4.55
CA GLY A 202 8.29 8.04 -3.79
C GLY A 202 7.35 7.88 -2.60
N PHE A 203 7.69 8.51 -1.49
CA PHE A 203 6.89 8.52 -0.26
C PHE A 203 6.77 9.93 0.30
N GLU A 204 5.65 10.20 0.95
CA GLU A 204 5.46 11.40 1.76
C GLU A 204 5.62 11.03 3.24
N LEU A 205 6.62 11.58 3.90
CA LEU A 205 6.81 11.42 5.34
C LEU A 205 5.77 12.29 6.07
N ILE A 206 4.87 11.63 6.80
CA ILE A 206 3.80 12.29 7.57
C ILE A 206 4.26 12.57 9.00
N GLN A 207 4.96 11.61 9.60
CA GLN A 207 5.45 11.72 10.97
C GLN A 207 6.75 10.97 11.16
N LYS A 208 7.68 11.57 11.91
CA LYS A 208 8.88 10.92 12.43
C LYS A 208 9.14 11.35 13.86
N ILE A 209 9.29 10.38 14.78
CA ILE A 209 9.61 10.58 16.18
C ILE A 209 11.02 10.04 16.44
N ASN A 210 11.96 10.93 16.70
CA ASN A 210 13.31 10.59 17.15
C ASN A 210 13.31 10.57 18.70
N LYS A 211 13.63 9.42 19.28
CA LYS A 211 13.77 9.25 20.74
C LYS A 211 15.19 8.83 21.03
#